data_872887c455030651e87421b51c9d2bfc
#
_entry.id   872887c455030651e87421b51c9d2bfc
#
_cell.length_a   1.000
_cell.length_b   1.000
_cell.length_c   1.000
_cell.angle_alpha   90.00
_cell.angle_beta   90.00
_cell.angle_gamma   90.00
#
_symmetry.space_group_name_H-M   'P 1'
#
loop_
_entity.id
_entity.type
_entity.pdbx_description
1 polymer ?
#
loop_
_entity_poly.entity_id
_entity_poly.type
_entity_poly.pdbx_seq_one_letter_code
_entity_poly.pdbx_strand_id
1 'polypeptide(L)'
;MLKVTSVDGTVIAYERHGDHGGDPLIVVGGATCDRAKTRPLAEGLGGHLPVVNYDRRGRGDSGDTSPYAVEREVEDIAALVDDLGDDVVLYGHSSGATLVLHAAAAGVPARAIVLHEPPFSADTDEDRQEARDYAETLTALLSDNRRDDAVALFFHTTGVPAEAVAEMRHEPWWADVVALAPTLAYDSAVMGDLSRGGSLPVEVATRVAVPAL
;
A
#
# COMPACT_ATOMS: atom_id res chain seq x y z
N MET A 1 -0.76 -4.22 -20.22
CA MET A 1 0.15 -3.98 -19.08
C MET A 1 1.25 -3.03 -19.54
N LEU A 2 1.43 -1.93 -18.84
CA LEU A 2 2.43 -0.89 -19.07
C LEU A 2 3.50 -0.97 -17.96
N LYS A 3 4.62 -0.28 -18.16
CA LYS A 3 5.72 -0.29 -17.18
C LYS A 3 6.42 1.07 -17.14
N VAL A 4 6.78 1.52 -15.93
CA VAL A 4 7.71 2.62 -15.71
C VAL A 4 8.92 2.12 -14.93
N THR A 5 10.00 2.87 -14.94
CA THR A 5 11.21 2.53 -14.18
C THR A 5 11.43 3.58 -13.11
N SER A 6 11.45 3.14 -11.85
CA SER A 6 11.75 3.96 -10.69
C SER A 6 13.22 4.41 -10.66
N VAL A 7 13.54 5.38 -9.82
CA VAL A 7 14.87 5.98 -9.72
C VAL A 7 15.98 4.96 -9.40
N ASP A 8 15.65 3.92 -8.63
CA ASP A 8 16.58 2.83 -8.26
C ASP A 8 16.67 1.72 -9.32
N GLY A 9 15.98 1.87 -10.47
CA GLY A 9 15.92 0.89 -11.55
C GLY A 9 14.83 -0.17 -11.38
N THR A 10 14.05 -0.12 -10.31
CA THR A 10 12.90 -1.03 -10.12
C THR A 10 11.84 -0.76 -11.19
N VAL A 11 11.39 -1.83 -11.84
CA VAL A 11 10.33 -1.75 -12.87
C VAL A 11 8.98 -1.87 -12.17
N ILE A 12 8.11 -0.88 -12.37
CA ILE A 12 6.76 -0.82 -11.81
C ILE A 12 5.74 -1.10 -12.91
N ALA A 13 4.93 -2.12 -12.71
CA ALA A 13 3.90 -2.56 -13.64
C ALA A 13 2.55 -1.90 -13.33
N TYR A 14 1.87 -1.43 -14.36
CA TYR A 14 0.56 -0.80 -14.21
C TYR A 14 -0.36 -1.05 -15.41
N GLU A 15 -1.64 -0.74 -15.26
CA GLU A 15 -2.65 -0.75 -16.30
C GLU A 15 -3.54 0.49 -16.20
N ARG A 16 -4.16 0.87 -17.31
CA ARG A 16 -5.09 2.01 -17.38
C ARG A 16 -6.49 1.50 -17.63
N HIS A 17 -7.45 2.11 -16.94
CA HIS A 17 -8.87 1.86 -17.09
C HIS A 17 -9.60 3.17 -17.39
N GLY A 18 -10.60 3.12 -18.28
CA GLY A 18 -11.36 4.30 -18.73
C GLY A 18 -10.63 5.14 -19.78
N ASP A 19 -11.40 5.59 -20.76
CA ASP A 19 -10.95 6.47 -21.86
C ASP A 19 -11.49 7.90 -21.69
N HIS A 20 -11.85 8.27 -20.47
CA HIS A 20 -12.37 9.60 -20.15
C HIS A 20 -11.23 10.62 -20.14
N GLY A 21 -11.54 11.84 -20.61
CA GLY A 21 -10.66 12.98 -20.39
C GLY A 21 -10.68 13.39 -18.91
N GLY A 22 -9.61 14.05 -18.48
CA GLY A 22 -9.45 14.55 -17.10
C GLY A 22 -8.23 13.99 -16.42
N ASP A 23 -8.08 14.33 -15.15
CA ASP A 23 -6.94 13.96 -14.34
C ASP A 23 -7.01 12.48 -13.95
N PRO A 24 -5.96 11.68 -14.20
CA PRO A 24 -5.98 10.27 -13.85
C PRO A 24 -5.92 10.07 -12.33
N LEU A 25 -6.68 9.07 -11.85
CA LEU A 25 -6.61 8.60 -10.48
C LEU A 25 -5.64 7.44 -10.38
N ILE A 26 -4.57 7.57 -9.60
CA ILE A 26 -3.64 6.47 -9.29
C ILE A 26 -4.16 5.73 -8.05
N VAL A 27 -4.43 4.43 -8.19
CA VAL A 27 -4.88 3.58 -7.08
C VAL A 27 -3.68 2.93 -6.40
N VAL A 28 -3.46 3.28 -5.14
CA VAL A 28 -2.41 2.73 -4.27
C VAL A 28 -3.03 1.71 -3.32
N GLY A 29 -2.81 0.44 -3.60
CA GLY A 29 -3.36 -0.68 -2.83
C GLY A 29 -2.72 -0.81 -1.43
N GLY A 30 -3.50 -1.34 -0.48
CA GLY A 30 -3.04 -1.65 0.87
C GLY A 30 -2.26 -2.96 0.96
N ALA A 31 -2.06 -3.44 2.19
CA ALA A 31 -1.42 -4.72 2.45
C ALA A 31 -2.15 -5.87 1.75
N THR A 32 -1.39 -6.89 1.34
CA THR A 32 -1.90 -8.07 0.63
C THR A 32 -2.63 -7.78 -0.69
N CYS A 33 -2.47 -6.59 -1.26
CA CYS A 33 -3.06 -6.20 -2.54
C CYS A 33 -2.00 -6.06 -3.63
N ASP A 34 -2.28 -6.69 -4.76
CA ASP A 34 -1.69 -6.43 -6.07
C ASP A 34 -2.74 -5.77 -6.99
N ARG A 35 -2.40 -5.55 -8.27
CA ARG A 35 -3.33 -5.03 -9.28
C ARG A 35 -4.57 -5.90 -9.45
N ALA A 36 -4.43 -7.21 -9.37
CA ALA A 36 -5.57 -8.12 -9.55
C ALA A 36 -6.62 -7.91 -8.45
N LYS A 37 -6.17 -7.66 -7.22
CA LYS A 37 -7.05 -7.41 -6.07
C LYS A 37 -7.75 -6.06 -6.16
N THR A 38 -7.07 -5.03 -6.66
CA THR A 38 -7.62 -3.66 -6.78
C THR A 38 -8.35 -3.42 -8.11
N ARG A 39 -8.24 -4.35 -9.07
CA ARG A 39 -8.87 -4.23 -10.40
C ARG A 39 -10.38 -3.97 -10.36
N PRO A 40 -11.20 -4.64 -9.54
CA PRO A 40 -12.63 -4.34 -9.50
C PRO A 40 -12.95 -2.89 -9.15
N LEU A 41 -12.16 -2.27 -8.26
CA LEU A 41 -12.26 -0.85 -7.94
C LEU A 41 -11.86 0.00 -9.15
N ALA A 42 -10.72 -0.31 -9.77
CA ALA A 42 -10.21 0.44 -10.92
C ALA A 42 -11.15 0.38 -12.12
N GLU A 43 -11.76 -0.77 -12.41
CA GLU A 43 -12.77 -0.94 -13.47
C GLU A 43 -14.05 -0.18 -13.15
N GLY A 44 -14.54 -0.25 -11.91
CA GLY A 44 -15.74 0.47 -11.48
C GLY A 44 -15.57 1.98 -11.60
N LEU A 45 -14.44 2.52 -11.16
CA LEU A 45 -14.13 3.95 -11.29
C LEU A 45 -13.82 4.33 -12.75
N GLY A 46 -13.21 3.42 -13.52
CA GLY A 46 -12.89 3.59 -14.94
C GLY A 46 -14.10 3.87 -15.83
N GLY A 47 -15.31 3.56 -15.36
CA GLY A 47 -16.55 3.98 -16.01
C GLY A 47 -16.84 5.49 -15.94
N HIS A 48 -16.09 6.26 -15.15
CA HIS A 48 -16.36 7.66 -14.86
C HIS A 48 -15.15 8.59 -15.06
N LEU A 49 -13.93 8.08 -14.86
CA LEU A 49 -12.68 8.84 -14.93
C LEU A 49 -11.52 7.94 -15.36
N PRO A 50 -10.40 8.48 -15.85
CA PRO A 50 -9.22 7.68 -16.12
C PRO A 50 -8.59 7.18 -14.82
N VAL A 51 -8.28 5.88 -14.75
CA VAL A 51 -7.71 5.24 -13.56
C VAL A 51 -6.42 4.51 -13.94
N VAL A 52 -5.41 4.65 -13.12
CA VAL A 52 -4.16 3.90 -13.15
C VAL A 52 -4.13 2.96 -11.95
N ASN A 53 -4.05 1.67 -12.23
CA ASN A 53 -3.94 0.61 -11.25
C ASN A 53 -2.56 -0.03 -11.37
N TYR A 54 -1.74 -0.03 -10.32
CA TYR A 54 -0.37 -0.52 -10.37
C TYR A 54 -0.06 -1.53 -9.27
N ASP A 55 0.92 -2.38 -9.53
CA ASP A 55 1.51 -3.20 -8.48
C ASP A 55 2.57 -2.40 -7.74
N ARG A 56 2.45 -2.27 -6.44
CA ARG A 56 3.53 -1.76 -5.59
C ARG A 56 4.75 -2.67 -5.72
N ARG A 57 5.97 -2.15 -5.46
CA ARG A 57 7.19 -2.97 -5.52
C ARG A 57 7.07 -4.25 -4.69
N GLY A 58 7.67 -5.34 -5.17
CA GLY A 58 7.60 -6.66 -4.54
C GLY A 58 6.26 -7.38 -4.73
N ARG A 59 5.32 -6.84 -5.52
CA ARG A 59 3.99 -7.41 -5.74
C ARG A 59 3.69 -7.59 -7.23
N GLY A 60 2.89 -8.58 -7.54
CA GLY A 60 2.40 -8.85 -8.90
C GLY A 60 3.53 -8.92 -9.94
N ASP A 61 3.42 -8.07 -10.97
CA ASP A 61 4.39 -7.98 -12.07
C ASP A 61 5.44 -6.87 -11.88
N SER A 62 5.43 -6.16 -10.75
CA SER A 62 6.46 -5.19 -10.39
C SER A 62 7.71 -5.87 -9.86
N GLY A 63 8.85 -5.24 -10.12
CA GLY A 63 10.13 -5.63 -9.55
C GLY A 63 10.23 -5.31 -8.05
N ASP A 64 11.35 -5.75 -7.49
CA ASP A 64 11.74 -5.44 -6.12
C ASP A 64 13.26 -5.26 -6.05
N THR A 65 13.72 -4.20 -5.40
CA THR A 65 15.15 -3.89 -5.27
C THR A 65 15.48 -3.62 -3.81
N SER A 66 16.35 -4.46 -3.26
CA SER A 66 16.83 -4.30 -1.88
C SER A 66 17.97 -3.27 -1.79
N PRO A 67 18.12 -2.59 -0.64
CA PRO A 67 17.26 -2.66 0.53
C PRO A 67 15.94 -1.89 0.35
N TYR A 68 14.85 -2.37 0.96
CA TYR A 68 13.59 -1.64 1.00
C TYR A 68 13.71 -0.37 1.87
N ALA A 69 13.05 0.68 1.41
CA ALA A 69 12.78 1.90 2.18
C ALA A 69 11.45 2.52 1.69
N VAL A 70 10.75 3.23 2.56
CA VAL A 70 9.47 3.89 2.20
C VAL A 70 9.68 4.90 1.08
N GLU A 71 10.81 5.59 1.09
CA GLU A 71 11.21 6.55 0.06
C GLU A 71 11.28 5.92 -1.33
N ARG A 72 11.63 4.63 -1.42
CA ARG A 72 11.63 3.90 -2.70
C ARG A 72 10.21 3.74 -3.27
N GLU A 73 9.20 3.50 -2.42
CA GLU A 73 7.81 3.46 -2.88
C GLU A 73 7.27 4.86 -3.22
N VAL A 74 7.72 5.90 -2.54
CA VAL A 74 7.42 7.29 -2.91
C VAL A 74 7.99 7.61 -4.31
N GLU A 75 9.21 7.18 -4.60
CA GLU A 75 9.83 7.32 -5.92
C GLU A 75 9.10 6.51 -7.01
N ASP A 76 8.51 5.37 -6.67
CA ASP A 76 7.68 4.59 -7.60
C ASP A 76 6.42 5.37 -8.00
N ILE A 77 5.76 6.01 -7.02
CA ILE A 77 4.60 6.87 -7.28
C ILE A 77 5.03 8.08 -8.11
N ALA A 78 6.16 8.70 -7.80
CA ALA A 78 6.70 9.83 -8.58
C ALA A 78 6.96 9.42 -10.05
N ALA A 79 7.55 8.24 -10.29
CA ALA A 79 7.78 7.75 -11.65
C ALA A 79 6.48 7.50 -12.42
N LEU A 80 5.41 7.05 -11.75
CA LEU A 80 4.08 6.95 -12.36
C LEU A 80 3.50 8.34 -12.69
N VAL A 81 3.63 9.30 -11.78
CA VAL A 81 3.18 10.69 -12.00
C VAL A 81 3.91 11.32 -13.18
N ASP A 82 5.24 11.16 -13.26
CA ASP A 82 6.06 11.67 -14.36
C ASP A 82 5.63 11.09 -15.72
N ASP A 83 5.24 9.81 -15.78
CA ASP A 83 4.75 9.14 -17.00
C ASP A 83 3.34 9.60 -17.41
N LEU A 84 2.52 10.01 -16.44
CA LEU A 84 1.12 10.39 -16.66
C LEU A 84 0.91 11.90 -16.86
N GLY A 85 1.83 12.72 -16.36
CA GLY A 85 1.71 14.16 -16.23
C GLY A 85 1.30 14.56 -14.81
N ASP A 86 1.61 15.80 -14.41
CA ASP A 86 1.53 16.28 -13.02
C ASP A 86 0.09 16.44 -12.46
N ASP A 87 -0.91 16.45 -13.32
CA ASP A 87 -2.32 16.62 -12.93
C ASP A 87 -2.96 15.25 -12.57
N VAL A 88 -2.52 14.62 -11.49
CA VAL A 88 -3.05 13.34 -11.01
C VAL A 88 -3.79 13.50 -9.67
N VAL A 89 -4.69 12.57 -9.38
CA VAL A 89 -5.24 12.35 -8.03
C VAL A 89 -4.67 11.06 -7.47
N LEU A 90 -4.13 11.07 -6.25
CA LEU A 90 -3.65 9.87 -5.58
C LEU A 90 -4.76 9.34 -4.65
N TYR A 91 -5.19 8.12 -4.88
CA TYR A 91 -6.09 7.40 -3.99
C TYR A 91 -5.35 6.28 -3.30
N GLY A 92 -5.35 6.25 -1.98
CA GLY A 92 -4.76 5.18 -1.18
C GLY A 92 -5.79 4.49 -0.30
N HIS A 93 -5.69 3.17 -0.18
CA HIS A 93 -6.48 2.36 0.74
C HIS A 93 -5.59 1.72 1.81
N SER A 94 -6.00 1.79 3.08
CA SER A 94 -5.29 1.17 4.21
C SER A 94 -3.83 1.66 4.28
N SER A 95 -2.82 0.78 4.34
CA SER A 95 -1.39 1.15 4.27
C SER A 95 -1.04 1.94 3.01
N GLY A 96 -1.75 1.73 1.90
CA GLY A 96 -1.64 2.54 0.69
C GLY A 96 -2.06 3.99 0.90
N ALA A 97 -3.02 4.26 1.80
CA ALA A 97 -3.39 5.63 2.17
C ALA A 97 -2.25 6.33 2.94
N THR A 98 -1.59 5.61 3.84
CA THR A 98 -0.39 6.12 4.52
C THR A 98 0.74 6.40 3.53
N LEU A 99 0.95 5.51 2.54
CA LEU A 99 1.95 5.74 1.50
C LEU A 99 1.63 6.96 0.63
N VAL A 100 0.36 7.19 0.28
CA VAL A 100 -0.09 8.41 -0.41
C VAL A 100 0.20 9.66 0.42
N LEU A 101 -0.01 9.59 1.74
CA LEU A 101 0.33 10.68 2.65
C LEU A 101 1.85 10.98 2.62
N HIS A 102 2.71 9.95 2.63
CA HIS A 102 4.15 10.10 2.49
C HIS A 102 4.54 10.72 1.14
N ALA A 103 3.95 10.27 0.05
CA ALA A 103 4.21 10.81 -1.29
C ALA A 103 3.85 12.30 -1.38
N ALA A 104 2.67 12.68 -0.90
CA ALA A 104 2.23 14.07 -0.88
C ALA A 104 3.13 14.96 0.02
N ALA A 105 3.53 14.45 1.18
CA ALA A 105 4.43 15.14 2.10
C ALA A 105 5.87 15.29 1.56
N ALA A 106 6.29 14.39 0.67
CA ALA A 106 7.56 14.45 -0.05
C ALA A 106 7.51 15.40 -1.26
N GLY A 107 6.33 15.94 -1.60
CA GLY A 107 6.16 16.88 -2.71
C GLY A 107 5.96 16.21 -4.07
N VAL A 108 5.57 14.92 -4.11
CA VAL A 108 5.15 14.29 -5.37
C VAL A 108 3.96 15.08 -5.92
N PRO A 109 4.01 15.54 -7.19
CA PRO A 109 2.96 16.35 -7.77
C PRO A 109 1.62 15.60 -7.75
N ALA A 110 0.61 16.23 -7.18
CA ALA A 110 -0.75 15.73 -7.22
C ALA A 110 -1.73 16.89 -7.04
N ARG A 111 -2.87 16.83 -7.71
CA ARG A 111 -3.94 17.81 -7.57
C ARG A 111 -4.70 17.66 -6.25
N ALA A 112 -4.84 16.44 -5.80
CA ALA A 112 -5.49 16.08 -4.53
C ALA A 112 -5.10 14.67 -4.12
N ILE A 113 -5.32 14.34 -2.84
CA ILE A 113 -5.19 12.98 -2.31
C ILE A 113 -6.50 12.51 -1.67
N VAL A 114 -6.77 11.21 -1.77
CA VAL A 114 -7.89 10.54 -1.11
C VAL A 114 -7.33 9.44 -0.23
N LEU A 115 -7.60 9.53 1.07
CA LEU A 115 -7.10 8.61 2.10
C LEU A 115 -8.26 7.74 2.60
N HIS A 116 -8.40 6.55 2.04
CA HIS A 116 -9.48 5.63 2.39
C HIS A 116 -9.03 4.66 3.48
N GLU A 117 -9.63 4.82 4.66
CA GLU A 117 -9.38 3.98 5.85
C GLU A 117 -7.89 3.79 6.18
N PRO A 118 -7.10 4.89 6.29
CA PRO A 118 -5.74 4.75 6.76
C PRO A 118 -5.75 4.11 8.16
N PRO A 119 -4.88 3.11 8.42
CA PRO A 119 -4.96 2.31 9.66
C PRO A 119 -4.28 3.02 10.83
N PHE A 120 -4.67 4.27 11.09
CA PHE A 120 -4.13 5.03 12.21
C PHE A 120 -4.85 4.67 13.52
N SER A 121 -4.08 4.49 14.59
CA SER A 121 -4.56 4.22 15.94
C SER A 121 -4.67 5.50 16.78
N ALA A 122 -5.26 5.35 17.97
CA ALA A 122 -5.38 6.45 18.94
C ALA A 122 -4.08 6.74 19.71
N ASP A 123 -2.99 6.02 19.47
CA ASP A 123 -1.68 6.16 20.12
C ASP A 123 -1.74 5.90 21.63
N THR A 124 -2.52 4.91 22.05
CA THR A 124 -2.55 4.44 23.43
C THR A 124 -1.34 3.54 23.74
N ASP A 125 -1.07 3.28 25.03
CA ASP A 125 0.00 2.35 25.43
C ASP A 125 -0.30 0.92 24.93
N GLU A 126 -1.58 0.55 24.85
CA GLU A 126 -2.05 -0.73 24.30
C GLU A 126 -1.76 -0.81 22.80
N ASP A 127 -2.17 0.20 22.01
CA ASP A 127 -1.87 0.27 20.58
C ASP A 127 -0.36 0.15 20.30
N ARG A 128 0.46 0.83 21.11
CA ARG A 128 1.92 0.78 20.96
C ARG A 128 2.49 -0.61 21.27
N GLN A 129 1.91 -1.30 22.26
CA GLN A 129 2.34 -2.66 22.59
C GLN A 129 1.93 -3.64 21.50
N GLU A 130 0.68 -3.58 21.05
CA GLU A 130 0.19 -4.43 19.96
C GLU A 130 0.99 -4.24 18.66
N ALA A 131 1.33 -3.00 18.31
CA ALA A 131 2.14 -2.71 17.13
C ALA A 131 3.56 -3.29 17.23
N ARG A 132 4.19 -3.22 18.41
CA ARG A 132 5.51 -3.84 18.64
C ARG A 132 5.44 -5.36 18.55
N ASP A 133 4.45 -5.97 19.23
CA ASP A 133 4.26 -7.42 19.27
C ASP A 133 3.99 -7.97 17.85
N TYR A 134 3.18 -7.23 17.07
CA TYR A 134 2.95 -7.54 15.66
C TYR A 134 4.24 -7.50 14.84
N ALA A 135 5.01 -6.42 14.94
CA ALA A 135 6.23 -6.24 14.15
C ALA A 135 7.30 -7.29 14.48
N GLU A 136 7.47 -7.62 15.78
CA GLU A 136 8.39 -8.65 16.24
C GLU A 136 7.97 -10.04 15.72
N THR A 137 6.69 -10.37 15.90
CA THR A 137 6.15 -11.66 15.47
C THR A 137 6.21 -11.80 13.94
N LEU A 138 5.83 -10.77 13.19
CA LEU A 138 5.90 -10.76 11.73
C LEU A 138 7.34 -10.98 11.24
N THR A 139 8.31 -10.27 11.84
CA THR A 139 9.73 -10.39 11.49
C THR A 139 10.22 -11.82 11.71
N ALA A 140 9.89 -12.44 12.84
CA ALA A 140 10.25 -13.84 13.13
C ALA A 140 9.63 -14.81 12.10
N LEU A 141 8.33 -14.65 11.83
CA LEU A 141 7.62 -15.53 10.87
C LEU A 141 8.20 -15.42 9.45
N LEU A 142 8.50 -14.20 8.99
CA LEU A 142 9.10 -14.00 7.67
C LEU A 142 10.54 -14.56 7.60
N SER A 143 11.33 -14.39 8.66
CA SER A 143 12.69 -14.94 8.74
C SER A 143 12.70 -16.47 8.69
N ASP A 144 11.69 -17.09 9.29
CA ASP A 144 11.49 -18.55 9.27
C ASP A 144 10.79 -19.06 8.00
N ASN A 145 10.52 -18.17 7.02
CA ASN A 145 9.75 -18.44 5.80
C ASN A 145 8.34 -19.00 6.06
N ARG A 146 7.75 -18.66 7.22
CA ARG A 146 6.38 -19.02 7.62
C ARG A 146 5.37 -18.02 7.06
N ARG A 147 5.33 -17.90 5.73
CA ARG A 147 4.53 -16.89 5.01
C ARG A 147 3.03 -17.02 5.26
N ASP A 148 2.54 -18.26 5.32
CA ASP A 148 1.13 -18.57 5.61
C ASP A 148 0.72 -18.03 6.98
N ASP A 149 1.56 -18.25 8.01
CA ASP A 149 1.31 -17.75 9.35
C ASP A 149 1.45 -16.23 9.45
N ALA A 150 2.36 -15.62 8.67
CA ALA A 150 2.48 -14.17 8.58
C ALA A 150 1.21 -13.51 8.02
N VAL A 151 0.59 -14.12 6.99
CA VAL A 151 -0.69 -13.67 6.45
C VAL A 151 -1.81 -13.86 7.48
N ALA A 152 -1.85 -15.00 8.17
CA ALA A 152 -2.84 -15.24 9.21
C ALA A 152 -2.72 -14.24 10.37
N LEU A 153 -1.50 -13.92 10.79
CA LEU A 153 -1.22 -12.87 11.78
C LEU A 153 -1.77 -11.52 11.31
N PHE A 154 -1.50 -11.13 10.07
CA PHE A 154 -2.01 -9.89 9.49
C PHE A 154 -3.54 -9.83 9.53
N PHE A 155 -4.25 -10.86 9.05
CA PHE A 155 -5.71 -10.86 9.10
C PHE A 155 -6.25 -10.82 10.53
N HIS A 156 -5.58 -11.46 11.47
CA HIS A 156 -5.97 -11.40 12.87
C HIS A 156 -5.88 -9.96 13.42
N THR A 157 -4.82 -9.22 13.11
CA THR A 157 -4.68 -7.82 13.55
C THR A 157 -5.68 -6.87 12.88
N THR A 158 -6.28 -7.24 11.74
CA THR A 158 -7.39 -6.50 11.14
C THR A 158 -8.76 -6.86 11.74
N GLY A 159 -8.80 -7.64 12.82
CA GLY A 159 -10.02 -8.01 13.53
C GLY A 159 -10.74 -9.25 12.98
N VAL A 160 -10.13 -9.98 12.04
CA VAL A 160 -10.70 -11.24 11.53
C VAL A 160 -10.54 -12.33 12.59
N PRO A 161 -11.64 -13.02 13.03
CA PRO A 161 -11.55 -14.09 14.00
C PRO A 161 -10.69 -15.27 13.52
N ALA A 162 -10.01 -15.95 14.45
CA ALA A 162 -9.10 -17.06 14.13
C ALA A 162 -9.77 -18.18 13.34
N GLU A 163 -11.03 -18.48 13.65
CA GLU A 163 -11.83 -19.49 12.95
C GLU A 163 -12.07 -19.10 11.50
N ALA A 164 -12.36 -17.82 11.24
CA ALA A 164 -12.56 -17.32 9.88
C ALA A 164 -11.24 -17.33 9.09
N VAL A 165 -10.11 -16.99 9.70
CA VAL A 165 -8.79 -17.11 9.09
C VAL A 165 -8.48 -18.57 8.74
N ALA A 166 -8.84 -19.52 9.62
CA ALA A 166 -8.65 -20.95 9.35
C ALA A 166 -9.47 -21.42 8.13
N GLU A 167 -10.68 -20.90 7.94
CA GLU A 167 -11.50 -21.17 6.75
C GLU A 167 -10.90 -20.52 5.49
N MET A 168 -10.43 -19.26 5.59
CA MET A 168 -9.79 -18.54 4.47
C MET A 168 -8.57 -19.28 3.92
N ARG A 169 -7.82 -19.99 4.76
CA ARG A 169 -6.66 -20.80 4.32
C ARG A 169 -7.01 -21.90 3.31
N HIS A 170 -8.27 -22.29 3.22
CA HIS A 170 -8.75 -23.29 2.27
C HIS A 170 -9.29 -22.68 0.96
N GLU A 171 -9.38 -21.35 0.89
CA GLU A 171 -9.88 -20.65 -0.29
C GLU A 171 -8.82 -20.60 -1.42
N PRO A 172 -9.22 -20.71 -2.69
CA PRO A 172 -8.28 -20.70 -3.82
C PRO A 172 -7.36 -19.46 -3.89
N TRP A 173 -7.87 -18.32 -3.45
CA TRP A 173 -7.13 -17.05 -3.47
C TRP A 173 -6.08 -16.93 -2.35
N TRP A 174 -6.09 -17.81 -1.34
CA TRP A 174 -5.18 -17.72 -0.20
C TRP A 174 -3.70 -17.82 -0.62
N ALA A 175 -3.39 -18.70 -1.58
CA ALA A 175 -2.04 -18.88 -2.07
C ALA A 175 -1.46 -17.58 -2.70
N ASP A 176 -2.30 -16.80 -3.38
CA ASP A 176 -1.89 -15.51 -3.98
C ASP A 176 -1.55 -14.50 -2.90
N VAL A 177 -2.32 -14.45 -1.83
CA VAL A 177 -2.04 -13.58 -0.68
C VAL A 177 -0.79 -14.01 0.08
N VAL A 178 -0.57 -15.32 0.25
CA VAL A 178 0.65 -15.88 0.86
C VAL A 178 1.90 -15.53 0.03
N ALA A 179 1.79 -15.46 -1.29
CA ALA A 179 2.89 -15.01 -2.15
C ALA A 179 3.31 -13.56 -1.84
N LEU A 180 2.36 -12.71 -1.40
CA LEU A 180 2.62 -11.30 -1.03
C LEU A 180 3.11 -11.13 0.42
N ALA A 181 3.17 -12.19 1.23
CA ALA A 181 3.55 -12.09 2.64
C ALA A 181 4.86 -11.32 2.91
N PRO A 182 5.94 -11.45 2.10
CA PRO A 182 7.16 -10.67 2.33
C PRO A 182 6.94 -9.16 2.35
N THR A 183 5.95 -8.66 1.59
CA THR A 183 5.66 -7.22 1.52
C THR A 183 4.87 -6.69 2.72
N LEU A 184 4.41 -7.54 3.65
CA LEU A 184 3.83 -7.09 4.91
C LEU A 184 4.84 -6.31 5.76
N ALA A 185 6.14 -6.63 5.64
CA ALA A 185 7.20 -5.84 6.27
C ALA A 185 7.28 -4.42 5.68
N TYR A 186 6.98 -4.26 4.38
CA TYR A 186 6.93 -2.96 3.71
C TYR A 186 5.74 -2.13 4.22
N ASP A 187 4.56 -2.77 4.37
CA ASP A 187 3.39 -2.12 4.94
C ASP A 187 3.63 -1.66 6.38
N SER A 188 4.31 -2.48 7.19
CA SER A 188 4.72 -2.08 8.54
C SER A 188 5.66 -0.86 8.51
N ALA A 189 6.64 -0.83 7.61
CA ALA A 189 7.56 0.30 7.49
C ALA A 189 6.85 1.59 7.02
N VAL A 190 5.87 1.48 6.12
CA VAL A 190 5.03 2.62 5.68
C VAL A 190 4.26 3.24 6.85
N MET A 191 3.85 2.44 7.84
CA MET A 191 3.21 2.94 9.06
C MET A 191 4.17 3.75 9.96
N GLY A 192 5.47 3.68 9.73
CA GLY A 192 6.47 4.46 10.42
C GLY A 192 6.93 3.86 11.75
N ASP A 193 7.16 4.71 12.73
CA ASP A 193 7.64 4.30 14.04
C ASP A 193 6.55 3.52 14.81
N LEU A 194 6.67 2.21 14.82
CA LEU A 194 5.73 1.32 15.51
C LEU A 194 5.71 1.51 17.04
N SER A 195 6.73 2.16 17.62
CA SER A 195 6.70 2.55 19.04
C SER A 195 5.59 3.56 19.35
N ARG A 196 5.03 4.19 18.31
CA ARG A 196 3.89 5.13 18.39
C ARG A 196 2.55 4.45 18.08
N GLY A 197 2.50 3.13 18.04
CA GLY A 197 1.27 2.37 17.83
C GLY A 197 0.59 2.57 16.48
N GLY A 198 1.30 3.08 15.47
CA GLY A 198 0.71 3.39 14.16
C GLY A 198 -0.19 4.64 14.19
N SER A 199 0.03 5.59 15.08
CA SER A 199 -0.71 6.86 15.09
C SER A 199 -0.40 7.72 13.88
N LEU A 200 -1.31 8.65 13.55
CA LEU A 200 -1.10 9.61 12.47
C LEU A 200 0.26 10.33 12.62
N PRO A 201 1.16 10.25 11.64
CA PRO A 201 2.44 10.94 11.68
C PRO A 201 2.24 12.45 11.42
N VAL A 202 1.97 13.21 12.48
CA VAL A 202 1.63 14.65 12.42
C VAL A 202 2.69 15.45 11.66
N GLU A 203 3.96 15.15 11.87
CA GLU A 203 5.08 15.78 11.16
C GLU A 203 5.11 15.48 9.66
N VAL A 204 4.52 14.38 9.22
CA VAL A 204 4.30 14.07 7.79
C VAL A 204 3.07 14.82 7.30
N ALA A 205 1.94 14.69 8.00
CA ALA A 205 0.67 15.29 7.61
C ALA A 205 0.77 16.84 7.48
N THR A 206 1.54 17.51 8.33
CA THR A 206 1.73 18.97 8.27
C THR A 206 2.49 19.47 7.05
N ARG A 207 3.18 18.59 6.31
CA ARG A 207 3.88 18.92 5.06
C ARG A 207 3.01 18.77 3.82
N VAL A 208 1.83 18.17 3.95
CA VAL A 208 0.91 18.00 2.82
C VAL A 208 0.34 19.36 2.43
N ALA A 209 0.60 19.77 1.19
CA ALA A 209 0.21 21.06 0.66
C ALA A 209 -0.97 21.01 -0.35
N VAL A 210 -1.49 19.80 -0.60
CA VAL A 210 -2.59 19.55 -1.54
C VAL A 210 -3.88 19.24 -0.80
N PRO A 211 -5.07 19.44 -1.40
CA PRO A 211 -6.34 19.03 -0.81
C PRO A 211 -6.35 17.53 -0.47
N ALA A 212 -6.82 17.19 0.72
CA ALA A 212 -6.97 15.82 1.21
C ALA A 212 -8.43 15.53 1.60
N LEU A 213 -8.90 14.34 1.24
CA LEU A 213 -10.24 13.83 1.50
C LEU A 213 -10.14 12.52 2.25
#